data_1f35e0fabe3f6f37139532ae64d98b66
#
_entry.id   1f35e0fabe3f6f37139532ae64d98b66
#
_cell.length_a   1.000
_cell.length_b   1.000
_cell.length_c   1.000
_cell.angle_alpha   90.00
_cell.angle_beta   90.00
_cell.angle_gamma   90.00
#
_symmetry.space_group_name_H-M   'P 1'
#
loop_
_entity.id
_entity.type
_entity.pdbx_description
1 polymer ?
#
loop_
_entity_poly.entity_id
_entity_poly.type
_entity_poly.pdbx_seq_one_letter_code
_entity_poly.pdbx_strand_id
1 'polypeptide(L)'
;MTLQQLRYAIAVADCGSMNQAAAKLFISQPSLSEAVKELEGEIGIRIFGRTNRGILVTTEGNEFLGYARQVVEQYHLMEQRYVEKTQTKKRFAVSMQHYTFAVKAFVEMVKEFGMDDYAFAIHETKTGTVIEHVKDFISEIGILYMSDFNRKILMKLIHESELEFIPLFDCNTYVYVWKKNPIASKSSVSLQELEKYPCLTFDQGKTNSFYFAEEVFSTYEYKQTIQVDDRASMLNLMVGLNGYTLCSGIICEELNGSDYAAVPLKETEVMTIGYVKRKSIQLSELAQLYVNELAKYKNLVLK
;
A
#
# COMPACT_ATOMS: atom_id res chain seq x y z
N MET A 1 -30.55 6.85 -8.04
CA MET A 1 -29.34 7.18 -8.82
C MET A 1 -28.88 5.94 -9.58
N THR A 2 -28.66 6.05 -10.89
CA THR A 2 -28.26 4.96 -11.78
C THR A 2 -26.95 5.31 -12.52
N LEU A 3 -26.20 4.30 -12.97
CA LEU A 3 -24.99 4.50 -13.74
C LEU A 3 -25.26 5.29 -15.05
N GLN A 4 -26.41 5.07 -15.65
CA GLN A 4 -26.83 5.79 -16.85
C GLN A 4 -27.05 7.28 -16.57
N GLN A 5 -27.66 7.64 -15.44
CA GLN A 5 -27.81 9.03 -15.02
C GLN A 5 -26.47 9.69 -14.75
N LEU A 6 -25.48 8.97 -14.17
CA LEU A 6 -24.12 9.48 -14.02
C LEU A 6 -23.46 9.74 -15.38
N ARG A 7 -23.55 8.81 -16.34
CA ARG A 7 -23.06 8.99 -17.72
C ARG A 7 -23.70 10.18 -18.40
N TYR A 8 -25.00 10.40 -18.20
CA TYR A 8 -25.72 11.54 -18.74
C TYR A 8 -25.22 12.86 -18.16
N ALA A 9 -25.09 12.95 -16.85
CA ALA A 9 -24.56 14.16 -16.21
C ALA A 9 -23.12 14.48 -16.68
N ILE A 10 -22.25 13.48 -16.78
CA ILE A 10 -20.88 13.65 -17.30
C ILE A 10 -20.92 14.17 -18.74
N ALA A 11 -21.74 13.58 -19.62
CA ALA A 11 -21.84 14.00 -21.02
C ALA A 11 -22.36 15.46 -21.17
N VAL A 12 -23.31 15.87 -20.31
CA VAL A 12 -23.79 17.26 -20.28
C VAL A 12 -22.69 18.22 -19.85
N ALA A 13 -21.90 17.85 -18.83
CA ALA A 13 -20.77 18.66 -18.38
C ALA A 13 -19.69 18.81 -19.47
N ASP A 14 -19.34 17.70 -20.12
CA ASP A 14 -18.31 17.69 -21.16
C ASP A 14 -18.72 18.47 -22.44
N CYS A 15 -20.01 18.43 -22.78
CA CYS A 15 -20.52 19.15 -23.96
C CYS A 15 -20.90 20.62 -23.66
N GLY A 16 -21.08 21.01 -22.41
CA GLY A 16 -21.55 22.34 -22.02
C GLY A 16 -22.97 22.67 -22.52
N SER A 17 -23.71 21.71 -23.09
CA SER A 17 -25.01 21.88 -23.72
C SER A 17 -25.83 20.59 -23.66
N MET A 18 -27.10 20.71 -23.19
CA MET A 18 -28.03 19.58 -23.19
C MET A 18 -28.31 19.03 -24.59
N ASN A 19 -28.43 19.92 -25.60
CA ASN A 19 -28.72 19.52 -26.98
C ASN A 19 -27.53 18.73 -27.58
N GLN A 20 -26.30 19.21 -27.38
CA GLN A 20 -25.11 18.52 -27.87
C GLN A 20 -24.90 17.18 -27.16
N ALA A 21 -25.09 17.14 -25.83
CA ALA A 21 -25.00 15.89 -25.07
C ALA A 21 -26.06 14.87 -25.51
N ALA A 22 -27.31 15.29 -25.72
CA ALA A 22 -28.39 14.44 -26.22
C ALA A 22 -28.08 13.85 -27.59
N ALA A 23 -27.58 14.70 -28.52
CA ALA A 23 -27.13 14.24 -29.83
C ALA A 23 -25.98 13.23 -29.75
N LYS A 24 -24.98 13.49 -28.92
CA LYS A 24 -23.84 12.57 -28.66
C LYS A 24 -24.28 11.23 -28.07
N LEU A 25 -25.32 11.25 -27.24
CA LEU A 25 -25.86 10.07 -26.56
C LEU A 25 -26.95 9.35 -27.37
N PHE A 26 -27.32 9.87 -28.53
CA PHE A 26 -28.39 9.35 -29.40
C PHE A 26 -29.75 9.23 -28.67
N ILE A 27 -30.08 10.22 -27.85
CA ILE A 27 -31.36 10.31 -27.13
C ILE A 27 -32.04 11.67 -27.36
N SER A 28 -33.33 11.78 -26.98
CA SER A 28 -34.03 13.06 -27.04
C SER A 28 -33.54 14.00 -25.92
N GLN A 29 -33.44 15.30 -26.23
CA GLN A 29 -33.08 16.31 -25.21
C GLN A 29 -34.04 16.34 -24.00
N PRO A 30 -35.39 16.22 -24.19
CA PRO A 30 -36.29 16.11 -23.04
C PRO A 30 -35.99 14.94 -22.12
N SER A 31 -35.71 13.74 -22.66
CA SER A 31 -35.38 12.56 -21.87
C SER A 31 -34.07 12.74 -21.07
N LEU A 32 -33.04 13.36 -21.71
CA LEU A 32 -31.82 13.68 -21.02
C LEU A 32 -32.03 14.69 -19.88
N SER A 33 -32.83 15.74 -20.17
CA SER A 33 -33.14 16.79 -19.17
C SER A 33 -33.93 16.23 -17.97
N GLU A 34 -34.85 15.32 -18.22
CA GLU A 34 -35.63 14.66 -17.18
C GLU A 34 -34.74 13.76 -16.30
N ALA A 35 -33.91 12.93 -16.91
CA ALA A 35 -32.98 12.05 -16.18
C ALA A 35 -31.98 12.82 -15.30
N VAL A 36 -31.47 13.95 -15.79
CA VAL A 36 -30.58 14.82 -15.01
C VAL A 36 -31.37 15.49 -13.86
N LYS A 37 -32.60 15.95 -14.12
CA LYS A 37 -33.44 16.56 -13.08
C LYS A 37 -33.82 15.55 -11.99
N GLU A 38 -34.14 14.32 -12.34
CA GLU A 38 -34.36 13.23 -11.38
C GLU A 38 -33.12 12.96 -10.53
N LEU A 39 -31.95 12.89 -11.15
CA LEU A 39 -30.69 12.73 -10.44
C LEU A 39 -30.45 13.87 -9.45
N GLU A 40 -30.57 15.13 -9.88
CA GLU A 40 -30.43 16.31 -9.01
C GLU A 40 -31.44 16.27 -7.84
N GLY A 41 -32.69 15.86 -8.12
CA GLY A 41 -33.73 15.71 -7.10
C GLY A 41 -33.44 14.63 -6.07
N GLU A 42 -32.86 13.50 -6.51
CA GLU A 42 -32.51 12.38 -5.62
C GLU A 42 -31.31 12.72 -4.71
N ILE A 43 -30.27 13.38 -5.26
CA ILE A 43 -29.07 13.73 -4.51
C ILE A 43 -29.19 15.05 -3.73
N GLY A 44 -30.24 15.84 -3.98
CA GLY A 44 -30.56 17.07 -3.26
C GLY A 44 -29.66 18.28 -3.61
N ILE A 45 -28.85 18.18 -4.67
CA ILE A 45 -28.00 19.28 -5.15
C ILE A 45 -28.31 19.60 -6.60
N ARG A 46 -28.02 20.83 -7.02
CA ARG A 46 -28.01 21.20 -8.44
C ARG A 46 -26.62 21.01 -9.03
N ILE A 47 -26.51 20.11 -10.01
CA ILE A 47 -25.26 19.90 -10.75
C ILE A 47 -25.06 21.02 -11.77
N PHE A 48 -26.16 21.47 -12.41
CA PHE A 48 -26.13 22.44 -13.51
C PHE A 48 -26.93 23.71 -13.24
N GLY A 49 -26.29 24.84 -13.48
CA GLY A 49 -26.94 26.17 -13.61
C GLY A 49 -27.21 26.53 -15.08
N ARG A 50 -28.33 27.23 -15.35
CA ARG A 50 -28.62 27.77 -16.67
C ARG A 50 -28.08 29.21 -16.79
N THR A 51 -27.40 29.51 -17.86
CA THR A 51 -26.96 30.85 -18.21
C THR A 51 -27.43 31.23 -19.62
N ASN A 52 -27.41 32.51 -19.97
CA ASN A 52 -27.72 32.97 -21.32
C ASN A 52 -26.75 32.44 -22.39
N ARG A 53 -25.63 31.82 -21.99
CA ARG A 53 -24.60 31.27 -22.88
C ARG A 53 -24.56 29.75 -22.88
N GLY A 54 -25.44 29.06 -22.14
CA GLY A 54 -25.46 27.59 -22.03
C GLY A 54 -25.55 27.10 -20.62
N ILE A 55 -24.96 25.92 -20.34
CA ILE A 55 -24.96 25.26 -19.05
C ILE A 55 -23.64 25.57 -18.33
N LEU A 56 -23.75 25.92 -17.04
CA LEU A 56 -22.63 26.09 -16.15
C LEU A 56 -22.71 24.96 -15.09
N VAL A 57 -21.59 24.29 -14.79
CA VAL A 57 -21.49 23.34 -13.68
C VAL A 57 -21.35 24.13 -12.37
N THR A 58 -22.15 23.79 -11.36
CA THR A 58 -22.04 24.42 -10.03
C THR A 58 -20.81 23.90 -9.27
N THR A 59 -20.43 24.54 -8.17
CA THR A 59 -19.32 24.08 -7.33
C THR A 59 -19.59 22.68 -6.78
N GLU A 60 -20.80 22.46 -6.23
CA GLU A 60 -21.25 21.15 -5.73
C GLU A 60 -21.35 20.12 -6.85
N GLY A 61 -21.79 20.57 -8.05
CA GLY A 61 -21.84 19.75 -9.26
C GLY A 61 -20.44 19.29 -9.72
N ASN A 62 -19.42 20.13 -9.63
CA ASN A 62 -18.04 19.74 -9.95
C ASN A 62 -17.52 18.66 -9.03
N GLU A 63 -17.77 18.77 -7.73
CA GLU A 63 -17.41 17.75 -6.76
C GLU A 63 -18.13 16.42 -7.06
N PHE A 64 -19.45 16.47 -7.24
CA PHE A 64 -20.26 15.31 -7.61
C PHE A 64 -19.78 14.63 -8.90
N LEU A 65 -19.51 15.41 -9.95
CA LEU A 65 -19.02 14.90 -11.24
C LEU A 65 -17.64 14.26 -11.11
N GLY A 66 -16.81 14.71 -10.17
CA GLY A 66 -15.54 14.07 -9.83
C GLY A 66 -15.75 12.61 -9.38
N TYR A 67 -16.65 12.40 -8.42
CA TYR A 67 -17.02 11.05 -7.96
C TYR A 67 -17.75 10.25 -9.04
N ALA A 68 -18.66 10.88 -9.80
CA ALA A 68 -19.39 10.22 -10.89
C ALA A 68 -18.45 9.65 -11.96
N ARG A 69 -17.40 10.40 -12.35
CA ARG A 69 -16.37 9.93 -13.30
C ARG A 69 -15.62 8.71 -12.77
N GLN A 70 -15.25 8.71 -11.49
CA GLN A 70 -14.57 7.57 -10.87
C GLN A 70 -15.45 6.31 -10.90
N VAL A 71 -16.74 6.43 -10.56
CA VAL A 71 -17.69 5.31 -10.58
C VAL A 71 -17.86 4.76 -12.00
N VAL A 72 -18.03 5.63 -12.99
CA VAL A 72 -18.20 5.23 -14.40
C VAL A 72 -16.93 4.55 -14.92
N GLU A 73 -15.76 5.06 -14.57
CA GLU A 73 -14.47 4.46 -14.95
C GLU A 73 -14.28 3.07 -14.33
N GLN A 74 -14.58 2.91 -13.03
CA GLN A 74 -14.52 1.60 -12.37
C GLN A 74 -15.50 0.59 -13.00
N TYR A 75 -16.70 1.05 -13.35
CA TYR A 75 -17.66 0.21 -14.07
C TYR A 75 -17.13 -0.22 -15.44
N HIS A 76 -16.54 0.70 -16.20
CA HIS A 76 -15.95 0.39 -17.51
C HIS A 76 -14.81 -0.63 -17.41
N LEU A 77 -13.94 -0.49 -16.41
CA LEU A 77 -12.90 -1.50 -16.12
C LEU A 77 -13.49 -2.88 -15.82
N MET A 78 -14.61 -2.91 -15.11
CA MET A 78 -15.32 -4.15 -14.81
C MET A 78 -15.96 -4.74 -16.06
N GLU A 79 -16.59 -3.93 -16.94
CA GLU A 79 -17.11 -4.38 -18.23
C GLU A 79 -16.00 -4.98 -19.10
N GLN A 80 -14.87 -4.28 -19.26
CA GLN A 80 -13.72 -4.76 -20.02
C GLN A 80 -13.24 -6.13 -19.50
N ARG A 81 -13.18 -6.27 -18.18
CA ARG A 81 -12.66 -7.50 -17.56
C ARG A 81 -13.59 -8.69 -17.69
N TYR A 82 -14.88 -8.51 -17.52
CA TYR A 82 -15.83 -9.62 -17.35
C TYR A 82 -16.79 -9.80 -18.53
N VAL A 83 -17.10 -8.74 -19.28
CA VAL A 83 -18.04 -8.77 -20.41
C VAL A 83 -17.31 -8.86 -21.74
N GLU A 84 -16.37 -7.96 -21.99
CA GLU A 84 -15.66 -7.89 -23.28
C GLU A 84 -14.58 -8.96 -23.42
N LYS A 85 -14.18 -9.61 -22.32
CA LYS A 85 -13.11 -10.63 -22.27
C LYS A 85 -11.86 -10.23 -23.04
N THR A 86 -11.62 -8.95 -23.20
CA THR A 86 -10.38 -8.43 -23.76
C THR A 86 -9.24 -8.99 -22.90
N GLN A 87 -8.13 -9.42 -23.51
CA GLN A 87 -6.96 -9.93 -22.79
C GLN A 87 -6.51 -8.85 -21.79
N THR A 88 -7.05 -8.93 -20.58
CA THR A 88 -6.70 -7.99 -19.52
C THR A 88 -5.32 -8.37 -19.04
N LYS A 89 -4.41 -7.40 -19.00
CA LYS A 89 -3.11 -7.55 -18.36
C LYS A 89 -3.26 -8.28 -17.02
N LYS A 90 -2.40 -9.27 -16.79
CA LYS A 90 -2.33 -9.92 -15.47
C LYS A 90 -2.12 -8.85 -14.40
N ARG A 91 -2.92 -8.89 -13.36
CA ARG A 91 -2.84 -7.91 -12.25
C ARG A 91 -2.45 -8.61 -10.97
N PHE A 92 -1.52 -8.02 -10.25
CA PHE A 92 -1.13 -8.41 -8.91
C PHE A 92 -0.71 -7.18 -8.14
N ALA A 93 -1.15 -7.05 -6.91
CA ALA A 93 -0.74 -5.98 -6.02
C ALA A 93 -0.40 -6.55 -4.64
N VAL A 94 0.69 -6.07 -4.07
CA VAL A 94 1.12 -6.37 -2.72
C VAL A 94 1.40 -5.10 -1.95
N SER A 95 1.00 -5.08 -0.68
CA SER A 95 1.39 -4.04 0.27
C SER A 95 2.35 -4.62 1.31
N MET A 96 3.28 -3.84 1.79
CA MET A 96 4.28 -4.30 2.74
C MET A 96 4.80 -3.16 3.62
N GLN A 97 5.28 -3.50 4.79
CA GLN A 97 6.19 -2.65 5.53
C GLN A 97 7.50 -2.44 4.74
N HIS A 98 8.39 -1.58 5.21
CA HIS A 98 9.59 -1.19 4.44
C HIS A 98 10.68 -2.27 4.42
N TYR A 99 10.41 -3.40 3.75
CA TYR A 99 11.31 -4.56 3.65
C TYR A 99 11.95 -4.72 2.29
N THR A 100 13.26 -4.46 2.18
CA THR A 100 14.01 -4.65 0.93
C THR A 100 13.94 -6.08 0.41
N PHE A 101 13.96 -7.09 1.28
CA PHE A 101 13.85 -8.50 0.88
C PHE A 101 12.50 -8.82 0.24
N ALA A 102 11.42 -8.16 0.68
CA ALA A 102 10.09 -8.33 0.09
C ALA A 102 10.01 -7.69 -1.30
N VAL A 103 10.68 -6.53 -1.50
CA VAL A 103 10.86 -5.95 -2.84
C VAL A 103 11.67 -6.87 -3.74
N LYS A 104 12.75 -7.47 -3.23
CA LYS A 104 13.58 -8.41 -4.00
C LYS A 104 12.78 -9.65 -4.40
N ALA A 105 12.01 -10.23 -3.49
CA ALA A 105 11.12 -11.35 -3.80
C ALA A 105 10.12 -10.97 -4.92
N PHE A 106 9.62 -9.74 -4.91
CA PHE A 106 8.74 -9.25 -5.98
C PHE A 106 9.46 -9.15 -7.33
N VAL A 107 10.71 -8.67 -7.34
CA VAL A 107 11.53 -8.64 -8.55
C VAL A 107 11.75 -10.06 -9.12
N GLU A 108 12.06 -11.02 -8.27
CA GLU A 108 12.28 -12.41 -8.71
C GLU A 108 10.97 -13.04 -9.23
N MET A 109 9.84 -12.80 -8.56
CA MET A 109 8.53 -13.20 -9.03
C MET A 109 8.22 -12.64 -10.43
N VAL A 110 8.48 -11.35 -10.67
CA VAL A 110 8.26 -10.72 -11.98
C VAL A 110 9.17 -11.33 -13.06
N LYS A 111 10.42 -11.64 -12.74
CA LYS A 111 11.35 -12.31 -13.66
C LYS A 111 10.88 -13.73 -14.02
N GLU A 112 10.37 -14.46 -13.03
CA GLU A 112 9.85 -15.83 -13.25
C GLU A 112 8.54 -15.80 -14.03
N PHE A 113 7.68 -14.79 -13.80
CA PHE A 113 6.45 -14.61 -14.57
C PHE A 113 6.71 -14.40 -16.08
N GLY A 114 7.79 -13.69 -16.43
CA GLY A 114 8.25 -13.50 -17.80
C GLY A 114 7.72 -12.23 -18.46
N MET A 115 7.58 -12.29 -19.82
CA MET A 115 7.33 -11.12 -20.66
C MET A 115 5.86 -10.91 -21.04
N ASP A 116 4.93 -11.61 -20.40
CA ASP A 116 3.49 -11.42 -20.64
C ASP A 116 3.01 -10.04 -20.21
N ASP A 117 1.94 -9.57 -20.81
CA ASP A 117 1.32 -8.29 -20.44
C ASP A 117 0.85 -8.30 -18.99
N TYR A 118 1.37 -7.39 -18.18
CA TYR A 118 0.99 -7.27 -16.78
C TYR A 118 0.81 -5.80 -16.33
N ALA A 119 0.10 -5.63 -15.23
CA ALA A 119 -0.03 -4.38 -14.48
C ALA A 119 0.09 -4.72 -12.98
N PHE A 120 1.30 -4.72 -12.47
CA PHE A 120 1.59 -5.06 -11.08
C PHE A 120 1.80 -3.79 -10.25
N ALA A 121 1.49 -3.88 -8.96
CA ALA A 121 1.71 -2.80 -7.99
C ALA A 121 2.38 -3.33 -6.72
N ILE A 122 3.30 -2.55 -6.20
CA ILE A 122 3.95 -2.77 -4.92
C ILE A 122 3.82 -1.48 -4.09
N HIS A 123 3.32 -1.62 -2.87
CA HIS A 123 3.10 -0.50 -1.96
C HIS A 123 3.92 -0.73 -0.69
N GLU A 124 5.00 0.04 -0.51
CA GLU A 124 5.65 0.14 0.78
C GLU A 124 4.91 1.18 1.61
N THR A 125 4.37 0.79 2.75
CA THR A 125 3.48 1.65 3.53
C THR A 125 3.36 1.19 4.99
N LYS A 126 2.69 2.00 5.79
CA LYS A 126 2.48 1.85 7.23
C LYS A 126 1.71 0.56 7.57
N THR A 127 1.99 -0.03 8.71
CA THR A 127 1.40 -1.30 9.15
C THR A 127 -0.13 -1.32 9.08
N GLY A 128 -0.79 -0.25 9.56
CA GLY A 128 -2.25 -0.13 9.46
C GLY A 128 -2.75 -0.12 8.02
N THR A 129 -2.09 0.64 7.17
CA THR A 129 -2.42 0.77 5.74
C THR A 129 -2.18 -0.55 4.98
N VAL A 130 -1.16 -1.34 5.35
CA VAL A 130 -0.99 -2.70 4.78
C VAL A 130 -2.25 -3.55 5.02
N ILE A 131 -2.79 -3.54 6.25
CA ILE A 131 -4.00 -4.28 6.60
C ILE A 131 -5.22 -3.74 5.85
N GLU A 132 -5.39 -2.41 5.80
CA GLU A 132 -6.47 -1.75 5.07
C GLU A 132 -6.43 -2.07 3.57
N HIS A 133 -5.27 -2.01 2.93
CA HIS A 133 -5.13 -2.34 1.51
C HIS A 133 -5.58 -3.77 1.18
N VAL A 134 -5.29 -4.74 2.05
CA VAL A 134 -5.77 -6.12 1.86
C VAL A 134 -7.28 -6.21 2.10
N LYS A 135 -7.79 -5.53 3.13
CA LYS A 135 -9.22 -5.45 3.42
C LYS A 135 -10.01 -4.85 2.24
N ASP A 136 -9.52 -3.78 1.64
CA ASP A 136 -10.20 -2.98 0.63
C ASP A 136 -9.91 -3.42 -0.82
N PHE A 137 -9.28 -4.60 -1.02
CA PHE A 137 -8.93 -5.16 -2.34
C PHE A 137 -7.95 -4.31 -3.17
N ILE A 138 -7.22 -3.40 -2.55
CA ILE A 138 -6.13 -2.66 -3.18
C ILE A 138 -4.94 -3.60 -3.41
N SER A 139 -4.65 -4.48 -2.43
CA SER A 139 -3.63 -5.52 -2.53
C SER A 139 -4.22 -6.88 -2.23
N GLU A 140 -3.69 -7.92 -2.90
CA GLU A 140 -4.10 -9.30 -2.66
C GLU A 140 -3.56 -9.83 -1.33
N ILE A 141 -2.29 -9.49 -1.02
CA ILE A 141 -1.62 -9.84 0.22
C ILE A 141 -0.88 -8.65 0.81
N GLY A 142 -0.67 -8.71 2.13
CA GLY A 142 0.09 -7.71 2.88
C GLY A 142 1.23 -8.35 3.66
N ILE A 143 2.45 -7.85 3.56
CA ILE A 143 3.62 -8.37 4.28
C ILE A 143 3.89 -7.50 5.51
N LEU A 144 3.92 -8.14 6.67
CA LEU A 144 4.25 -7.49 7.94
C LEU A 144 4.89 -8.47 8.91
N TYR A 145 5.42 -7.96 10.02
CA TYR A 145 5.91 -8.81 11.09
C TYR A 145 4.99 -8.80 12.30
N MET A 146 5.11 -9.85 13.10
CA MET A 146 4.58 -9.91 14.45
C MET A 146 5.68 -10.30 15.43
N SER A 147 5.65 -9.69 16.61
CA SER A 147 6.41 -10.10 17.78
C SER A 147 5.46 -10.38 18.96
N ASP A 148 5.96 -10.85 20.06
CA ASP A 148 5.13 -11.10 21.25
C ASP A 148 4.46 -9.80 21.74
N PHE A 149 5.11 -8.65 21.53
CA PHE A 149 4.60 -7.35 21.92
C PHE A 149 3.36 -6.91 21.11
N ASN A 150 3.43 -7.00 19.79
CA ASN A 150 2.36 -6.44 18.93
C ASN A 150 1.30 -7.47 18.51
N ARG A 151 1.59 -8.76 18.62
CA ARG A 151 0.76 -9.88 18.13
C ARG A 151 -0.71 -9.78 18.54
N LYS A 152 -0.97 -9.55 19.83
CA LYS A 152 -2.36 -9.52 20.33
C LYS A 152 -3.19 -8.43 19.66
N ILE A 153 -2.64 -7.24 19.48
CA ILE A 153 -3.35 -6.09 18.91
C ILE A 153 -3.52 -6.25 17.39
N LEU A 154 -2.44 -6.63 16.70
CA LEU A 154 -2.50 -6.83 15.25
C LEU A 154 -3.40 -8.00 14.87
N MET A 155 -3.35 -9.14 15.59
CA MET A 155 -4.23 -10.27 15.34
C MET A 155 -5.70 -9.93 15.56
N LYS A 156 -6.02 -9.10 16.57
CA LYS A 156 -7.39 -8.60 16.78
C LYS A 156 -7.86 -7.79 15.58
N LEU A 157 -7.08 -6.81 15.12
CA LEU A 157 -7.41 -5.97 13.97
C LEU A 157 -7.57 -6.80 12.68
N ILE A 158 -6.63 -7.72 12.42
CA ILE A 158 -6.66 -8.63 11.28
C ILE A 158 -7.94 -9.48 11.31
N HIS A 159 -8.29 -10.02 12.47
CA HIS A 159 -9.50 -10.84 12.63
C HIS A 159 -10.79 -10.02 12.43
N GLU A 160 -10.88 -8.82 13.01
CA GLU A 160 -12.01 -7.90 12.85
C GLU A 160 -12.19 -7.42 11.39
N SER A 161 -11.10 -7.45 10.61
CA SER A 161 -11.09 -7.14 9.17
C SER A 161 -11.37 -8.36 8.28
N GLU A 162 -11.76 -9.52 8.83
CA GLU A 162 -11.98 -10.78 8.11
C GLU A 162 -10.74 -11.28 7.35
N LEU A 163 -9.56 -10.93 7.86
CA LEU A 163 -8.28 -11.35 7.34
C LEU A 163 -7.67 -12.45 8.23
N GLU A 164 -6.61 -13.08 7.73
CA GLU A 164 -5.78 -14.01 8.46
C GLU A 164 -4.30 -13.72 8.23
N PHE A 165 -3.49 -13.98 9.23
CA PHE A 165 -2.03 -13.89 9.14
C PHE A 165 -1.42 -15.27 9.03
N ILE A 166 -0.60 -15.46 8.01
CA ILE A 166 0.13 -16.70 7.75
C ILE A 166 1.62 -16.45 8.01
N PRO A 167 2.22 -17.08 9.02
CA PRO A 167 3.65 -16.92 9.30
C PRO A 167 4.49 -17.61 8.22
N LEU A 168 5.62 -17.00 7.85
CA LEU A 168 6.58 -17.53 6.89
C LEU A 168 7.86 -18.00 7.58
N PHE A 169 8.48 -17.13 8.36
CA PHE A 169 9.71 -17.45 9.12
C PHE A 169 9.94 -16.47 10.27
N ASP A 170 10.74 -16.91 11.22
CA ASP A 170 11.20 -16.08 12.33
C ASP A 170 12.61 -15.57 12.03
N CYS A 171 12.90 -14.36 12.51
CA CYS A 171 14.23 -13.77 12.49
C CYS A 171 14.54 -13.02 13.78
N ASN A 172 15.84 -12.94 14.13
CA ASN A 172 16.30 -12.15 15.24
C ASN A 172 16.39 -10.67 14.86
N THR A 173 16.55 -9.82 15.85
CA THR A 173 16.72 -8.39 15.66
C THR A 173 18.17 -8.04 15.39
N TYR A 174 18.38 -7.21 14.39
CA TYR A 174 19.67 -6.65 14.01
C TYR A 174 19.59 -5.12 13.98
N VAL A 175 20.75 -4.51 14.10
CA VAL A 175 20.94 -3.07 13.92
C VAL A 175 21.46 -2.80 12.51
N TYR A 176 20.70 -2.07 11.71
CA TYR A 176 21.08 -1.69 10.36
C TYR A 176 21.78 -0.35 10.38
N VAL A 177 23.00 -0.30 9.88
CA VAL A 177 23.88 0.87 9.93
C VAL A 177 24.69 1.02 8.66
N TRP A 178 25.19 2.24 8.40
CA TRP A 178 26.21 2.49 7.40
C TRP A 178 27.54 1.81 7.81
N LYS A 179 28.25 1.16 6.87
CA LYS A 179 29.49 0.42 7.14
C LYS A 179 30.62 1.26 7.76
N LYS A 180 30.60 2.60 7.58
CA LYS A 180 31.57 3.49 8.23
C LYS A 180 31.16 3.90 9.66
N ASN A 181 29.97 3.55 10.13
CA ASN A 181 29.61 3.71 11.54
C ASN A 181 30.50 2.75 12.37
N PRO A 182 31.06 3.22 13.50
CA PRO A 182 31.91 2.36 14.38
C PRO A 182 31.23 1.07 14.86
N ILE A 183 29.89 1.04 14.89
CA ILE A 183 29.11 -0.15 15.27
C ILE A 183 29.24 -1.26 14.22
N ALA A 184 29.39 -0.91 12.95
CA ALA A 184 29.40 -1.91 11.86
C ALA A 184 30.51 -2.97 11.98
N SER A 185 31.59 -2.68 12.71
CA SER A 185 32.70 -3.60 12.95
C SER A 185 32.54 -4.51 14.18
N LYS A 186 31.45 -4.35 14.95
CA LYS A 186 31.20 -5.13 16.15
C LYS A 186 30.54 -6.47 15.81
N SER A 187 30.83 -7.49 16.61
CA SER A 187 30.15 -8.80 16.51
C SER A 187 28.71 -8.78 17.04
N SER A 188 28.42 -7.87 17.98
CA SER A 188 27.09 -7.57 18.49
C SER A 188 27.08 -6.23 19.21
N VAL A 189 25.91 -5.63 19.41
CA VAL A 189 25.71 -4.33 20.06
C VAL A 189 24.50 -4.36 20.99
N SER A 190 24.50 -3.60 22.08
CA SER A 190 23.34 -3.42 22.97
C SER A 190 22.62 -2.12 22.68
N LEU A 191 21.33 -2.00 23.11
CA LEU A 191 20.56 -0.76 23.03
C LEU A 191 21.28 0.39 23.75
N GLN A 192 21.93 0.13 24.86
CA GLN A 192 22.71 1.13 25.61
C GLN A 192 23.88 1.69 24.78
N GLU A 193 24.58 0.82 24.03
CA GLU A 193 25.69 1.26 23.16
C GLU A 193 25.19 2.13 21.98
N LEU A 194 23.91 1.97 21.60
CA LEU A 194 23.27 2.72 20.53
C LEU A 194 22.82 4.13 20.93
N GLU A 195 22.73 4.45 22.20
CA GLU A 195 22.27 5.75 22.71
C GLU A 195 23.07 6.96 22.19
N LYS A 196 24.25 6.73 21.62
CA LYS A 196 25.12 7.77 21.03
C LYS A 196 24.70 8.16 19.62
N TYR A 197 23.79 7.43 19.01
CA TYR A 197 23.39 7.58 17.63
C TYR A 197 21.89 7.76 17.53
N PRO A 198 21.37 8.55 16.56
CA PRO A 198 19.94 8.68 16.37
C PRO A 198 19.32 7.38 15.87
N CYS A 199 18.24 6.96 16.55
CA CYS A 199 17.39 5.89 16.10
C CYS A 199 16.46 6.41 15.01
N LEU A 200 16.46 5.76 13.85
CA LEU A 200 15.62 6.08 12.71
C LEU A 200 14.47 5.08 12.68
N THR A 201 13.24 5.57 12.63
CA THR A 201 12.02 4.75 12.63
C THR A 201 11.07 5.19 11.54
N PHE A 202 10.20 4.28 11.09
CA PHE A 202 9.16 4.65 10.14
C PHE A 202 7.94 5.26 10.83
N ASP A 203 7.48 6.43 10.34
CA ASP A 203 6.27 7.08 10.83
C ASP A 203 5.03 6.24 10.56
N GLN A 204 4.21 6.03 11.58
CA GLN A 204 2.95 5.27 11.47
C GLN A 204 1.71 6.18 11.35
N GLY A 205 1.90 7.49 11.16
CA GLY A 205 0.84 8.47 10.93
C GLY A 205 -0.13 8.61 12.10
N LYS A 206 -1.42 8.71 11.77
CA LYS A 206 -2.48 8.92 12.79
C LYS A 206 -2.64 7.75 13.76
N THR A 207 -2.26 6.56 13.38
CA THR A 207 -2.24 5.35 14.20
C THR A 207 -0.91 5.18 14.93
N ASN A 208 -0.28 6.27 15.37
CA ASN A 208 1.04 6.27 16.02
C ASN A 208 1.02 5.56 17.39
N SER A 209 0.62 4.30 17.39
CA SER A 209 0.68 3.39 18.52
C SER A 209 1.91 2.51 18.36
N PHE A 210 2.65 2.29 19.43
CA PHE A 210 3.82 1.42 19.46
C PHE A 210 3.58 0.01 18.89
N TYR A 211 2.33 -0.47 18.92
CA TYR A 211 1.96 -1.76 18.34
C TYR A 211 2.01 -1.80 16.81
N PHE A 212 2.00 -0.65 16.13
CA PHE A 212 2.08 -0.53 14.68
C PHE A 212 3.49 -0.23 14.17
N ALA A 213 4.45 0.01 15.09
CA ALA A 213 5.84 0.27 14.72
C ALA A 213 6.40 -0.88 13.84
N GLU A 214 7.23 -0.51 12.87
CA GLU A 214 7.91 -1.47 11.98
C GLU A 214 9.19 -2.01 12.61
N GLU A 215 9.64 -1.36 13.67
CA GLU A 215 10.82 -1.75 14.46
C GLU A 215 10.37 -2.36 15.79
N VAL A 216 11.08 -3.39 16.20
CA VAL A 216 10.96 -3.96 17.55
C VAL A 216 11.51 -2.97 18.60
N PHE A 217 11.27 -3.22 19.87
CA PHE A 217 11.64 -2.33 20.96
C PHE A 217 11.08 -0.90 20.81
N SER A 218 9.90 -0.76 20.19
CA SER A 218 9.24 0.54 19.95
C SER A 218 8.91 1.31 21.24
N THR A 219 8.85 0.66 22.40
CA THR A 219 8.62 1.26 23.72
C THR A 219 9.91 1.66 24.45
N TYR A 220 11.08 1.35 23.87
CA TYR A 220 12.35 1.77 24.49
C TYR A 220 12.51 3.29 24.41
N GLU A 221 13.00 3.92 25.47
CA GLU A 221 13.22 5.38 25.53
C GLU A 221 14.54 5.73 24.84
N TYR A 222 14.48 5.90 23.51
CA TYR A 222 15.62 6.36 22.71
C TYR A 222 15.96 7.82 23.02
N LYS A 223 17.23 8.15 23.25
CA LYS A 223 17.67 9.54 23.49
C LYS A 223 17.47 10.44 22.29
N GLN A 224 17.60 9.91 21.08
CA GLN A 224 17.45 10.63 19.83
C GLN A 224 16.65 9.76 18.87
N THR A 225 15.55 10.28 18.34
CA THR A 225 14.69 9.59 17.37
C THR A 225 14.37 10.52 16.21
N ILE A 226 14.45 9.99 14.99
CA ILE A 226 13.98 10.67 13.78
C ILE A 226 13.01 9.73 13.06
N GLN A 227 11.82 10.22 12.78
CA GLN A 227 10.82 9.49 12.01
C GLN A 227 10.91 9.87 10.54
N VAL A 228 10.76 8.88 9.66
CA VAL A 228 10.80 9.03 8.21
C VAL A 228 9.64 8.30 7.56
N ASP A 229 9.27 8.72 6.35
CA ASP A 229 8.18 8.12 5.58
C ASP A 229 8.65 7.14 4.49
N ASP A 230 9.96 7.14 4.19
CA ASP A 230 10.52 6.36 3.08
C ASP A 230 11.95 5.88 3.36
N ARG A 231 12.33 4.79 2.63
CA ARG A 231 13.67 4.19 2.78
C ARG A 231 14.80 5.06 2.27
N ALA A 232 14.59 5.88 1.25
CA ALA A 232 15.67 6.72 0.72
C ALA A 232 16.08 7.76 1.75
N SER A 233 15.12 8.41 2.39
CA SER A 233 15.37 9.32 3.53
C SER A 233 16.06 8.61 4.69
N MET A 234 15.61 7.39 5.04
CA MET A 234 16.26 6.59 6.09
C MET A 234 17.73 6.32 5.78
N LEU A 235 18.06 5.85 4.59
CA LEU A 235 19.43 5.55 4.18
C LEU A 235 20.31 6.81 4.16
N ASN A 236 19.77 7.93 3.69
CA ASN A 236 20.49 9.21 3.69
C ASN A 236 20.81 9.69 5.10
N LEU A 237 19.87 9.54 6.04
CA LEU A 237 20.10 9.91 7.45
C LEU A 237 21.08 8.95 8.15
N MET A 238 21.08 7.66 7.80
CA MET A 238 22.10 6.72 8.28
C MET A 238 23.51 7.18 7.90
N VAL A 239 23.70 7.64 6.66
CA VAL A 239 25.00 8.15 6.19
C VAL A 239 25.31 9.51 6.81
N GLY A 240 24.36 10.45 6.76
CA GLY A 240 24.58 11.85 7.14
C GLY A 240 24.72 12.08 8.64
N LEU A 241 24.05 11.26 9.47
CA LEU A 241 24.00 11.42 10.93
C LEU A 241 24.58 10.22 11.70
N ASN A 242 25.15 9.22 11.02
CA ASN A 242 25.51 7.94 11.62
C ASN A 242 24.34 7.27 12.35
N GLY A 243 23.11 7.48 11.85
CA GLY A 243 21.91 6.90 12.43
C GLY A 243 21.84 5.38 12.23
N TYR A 244 20.90 4.75 12.91
CA TYR A 244 20.62 3.32 12.79
C TYR A 244 19.13 3.06 12.81
N THR A 245 18.72 1.90 12.30
CA THR A 245 17.38 1.35 12.55
C THR A 245 17.48 -0.11 12.97
N LEU A 246 16.40 -0.63 13.59
CA LEU A 246 16.29 -2.04 13.92
C LEU A 246 15.62 -2.79 12.76
N CYS A 247 16.14 -3.97 12.42
CA CYS A 247 15.66 -4.72 11.26
C CYS A 247 15.75 -6.23 11.46
N SER A 248 15.24 -6.98 10.49
CA SER A 248 15.29 -8.47 10.45
C SER A 248 16.67 -9.06 10.17
N GLY A 249 17.68 -8.25 9.90
CA GLY A 249 19.01 -8.71 9.49
C GLY A 249 19.14 -9.19 8.04
N ILE A 250 18.06 -9.25 7.29
CA ILE A 250 18.08 -9.64 5.87
C ILE A 250 18.52 -8.44 5.03
N ILE A 251 19.75 -8.50 4.51
CA ILE A 251 20.32 -7.47 3.64
C ILE A 251 20.23 -7.91 2.19
N CYS A 252 19.83 -6.98 1.31
CA CYS A 252 19.83 -7.15 -0.14
C CYS A 252 20.80 -6.13 -0.74
N GLU A 253 22.11 -6.45 -0.75
CA GLU A 253 23.16 -5.53 -1.24
C GLU A 253 22.94 -5.10 -2.71
N GLU A 254 22.38 -5.97 -3.54
CA GLU A 254 22.07 -5.69 -4.93
C GLU A 254 21.00 -4.60 -5.14
N LEU A 255 20.17 -4.32 -4.12
CA LEU A 255 19.15 -3.27 -4.19
C LEU A 255 19.53 -2.00 -3.42
N ASN A 256 20.15 -2.16 -2.26
CA ASN A 256 20.50 -1.04 -1.37
C ASN A 256 21.97 -0.63 -1.47
N GLY A 257 22.79 -1.35 -2.26
CA GLY A 257 24.24 -1.18 -2.31
C GLY A 257 24.96 -1.87 -1.15
N SER A 258 26.26 -1.98 -1.28
CA SER A 258 27.14 -2.70 -0.33
C SER A 258 27.62 -1.84 0.84
N ASP A 259 27.11 -0.61 1.00
CA ASP A 259 27.61 0.35 2.00
C ASP A 259 26.97 0.17 3.39
N TYR A 260 26.09 -0.78 3.57
CA TYR A 260 25.36 -1.01 4.83
C TYR A 260 25.69 -2.37 5.43
N ALA A 261 25.52 -2.46 6.75
CA ALA A 261 25.74 -3.69 7.51
C ALA A 261 24.59 -3.91 8.51
N ALA A 262 24.30 -5.18 8.79
CA ALA A 262 23.45 -5.59 9.90
C ALA A 262 24.30 -6.20 11.01
N VAL A 263 24.22 -5.63 12.20
CA VAL A 263 24.95 -6.07 13.40
C VAL A 263 23.96 -6.70 14.36
N PRO A 264 24.20 -7.91 14.88
CA PRO A 264 23.31 -8.56 15.85
C PRO A 264 23.06 -7.66 17.07
N LEU A 265 21.79 -7.53 17.48
CA LEU A 265 21.43 -6.90 18.74
C LEU A 265 21.56 -7.93 19.88
N LYS A 266 22.11 -7.52 21.04
CA LYS A 266 22.24 -8.40 22.21
C LYS A 266 20.89 -8.70 22.86
N GLU A 267 20.02 -7.69 22.91
CA GLU A 267 18.64 -7.84 23.34
C GLU A 267 17.87 -8.62 22.26
N THR A 268 17.15 -9.64 22.66
CA THR A 268 16.47 -10.52 21.72
C THR A 268 14.98 -10.31 21.72
N GLU A 269 14.44 -9.95 20.57
CA GLU A 269 13.01 -10.01 20.27
C GLU A 269 12.86 -10.69 18.91
N VAL A 270 12.02 -11.71 18.85
CA VAL A 270 11.79 -12.48 17.64
C VAL A 270 10.76 -11.75 16.77
N MET A 271 11.11 -11.54 15.52
CA MET A 271 10.22 -11.03 14.48
C MET A 271 9.70 -12.20 13.64
N THR A 272 8.43 -12.53 13.76
CA THR A 272 7.77 -13.47 12.84
C THR A 272 7.32 -12.71 11.61
N ILE A 273 8.04 -12.85 10.51
CA ILE A 273 7.63 -12.34 9.21
C ILE A 273 6.54 -13.24 8.63
N GLY A 274 5.49 -12.62 8.10
CA GLY A 274 4.40 -13.35 7.48
C GLY A 274 3.59 -12.46 6.54
N TYR A 275 2.52 -13.02 6.03
CA TYR A 275 1.61 -12.26 5.18
C TYR A 275 0.18 -12.33 5.69
N VAL A 276 -0.55 -11.26 5.39
CA VAL A 276 -1.98 -11.13 5.64
C VAL A 276 -2.72 -11.34 4.33
N LYS A 277 -3.78 -12.16 4.38
CA LYS A 277 -4.71 -12.37 3.27
C LYS A 277 -6.15 -12.45 3.75
N ARG A 278 -7.12 -12.43 2.84
CA ARG A 278 -8.52 -12.70 3.18
C ARG A 278 -8.74 -14.17 3.48
N LYS A 279 -9.50 -14.46 4.54
CA LYS A 279 -9.79 -15.83 4.99
C LYS A 279 -10.48 -16.68 3.92
N SER A 280 -11.44 -16.10 3.19
CA SER A 280 -12.29 -16.82 2.24
C SER A 280 -11.73 -16.90 0.83
N ILE A 281 -10.57 -16.29 0.55
CA ILE A 281 -10.01 -16.20 -0.79
C ILE A 281 -8.72 -17.00 -0.88
N GLN A 282 -8.64 -17.89 -1.87
CA GLN A 282 -7.40 -18.58 -2.20
C GLN A 282 -6.45 -17.60 -2.91
N LEU A 283 -5.16 -17.79 -2.69
CA LEU A 283 -4.14 -17.00 -3.39
C LEU A 283 -4.19 -17.27 -4.89
N SER A 284 -4.03 -16.21 -5.68
CA SER A 284 -3.78 -16.35 -7.11
C SER A 284 -2.44 -17.05 -7.36
N GLU A 285 -2.23 -17.53 -8.60
CA GLU A 285 -0.93 -18.10 -9.00
C GLU A 285 0.23 -17.11 -8.76
N LEU A 286 0.02 -15.83 -9.04
CA LEU A 286 1.01 -14.78 -8.83
C LEU A 286 1.32 -14.55 -7.36
N ALA A 287 0.28 -14.50 -6.52
CA ALA A 287 0.47 -14.37 -5.08
C ALA A 287 1.21 -15.59 -4.49
N GLN A 288 0.89 -16.80 -4.97
CA GLN A 288 1.57 -18.02 -4.55
C GLN A 288 3.04 -17.99 -4.98
N LEU A 289 3.33 -17.59 -6.21
CA LEU A 289 4.69 -17.44 -6.72
C LEU A 289 5.49 -16.45 -5.84
N TYR A 290 4.90 -15.31 -5.54
CA TYR A 290 5.53 -14.30 -4.66
C TYR A 290 5.78 -14.84 -3.24
N VAL A 291 4.82 -15.53 -2.65
CA VAL A 291 4.98 -16.16 -1.32
C VAL A 291 6.08 -17.21 -1.34
N ASN A 292 6.21 -17.97 -2.42
CA ASN A 292 7.29 -18.95 -2.58
C ASN A 292 8.66 -18.25 -2.62
N GLU A 293 8.78 -17.11 -3.30
CA GLU A 293 10.01 -16.31 -3.30
C GLU A 293 10.35 -15.78 -1.89
N LEU A 294 9.35 -15.27 -1.16
CA LEU A 294 9.52 -14.85 0.23
C LEU A 294 9.99 -16.00 1.14
N ALA A 295 9.44 -17.19 0.96
CA ALA A 295 9.79 -18.35 1.81
C ALA A 295 11.26 -18.78 1.67
N LYS A 296 11.95 -18.45 0.57
CA LYS A 296 13.39 -18.74 0.39
C LYS A 296 14.26 -18.05 1.44
N TYR A 297 13.82 -16.92 1.98
CA TYR A 297 14.56 -16.17 3.01
C TYR A 297 14.64 -16.91 4.36
N LYS A 298 13.76 -17.88 4.64
CA LYS A 298 13.84 -18.74 5.83
C LYS A 298 15.22 -19.38 5.98
N ASN A 299 15.83 -19.81 4.89
CA ASN A 299 17.13 -20.48 4.90
C ASN A 299 18.32 -19.53 5.11
N LEU A 300 18.11 -18.22 4.97
CA LEU A 300 19.14 -17.19 5.17
C LEU A 300 19.22 -16.72 6.63
N VAL A 301 18.11 -16.78 7.33
CA VAL A 301 17.98 -16.32 8.74
C VAL A 301 18.48 -17.38 9.74
N LEU A 302 18.50 -18.64 9.33
CA LEU A 302 18.95 -19.78 10.17
C LEU A 302 20.48 -20.01 10.16
N LYS A 303 21.23 -19.16 9.44
CA LYS A 303 22.70 -19.19 9.41
C LYS A 303 23.30 -18.08 10.27
#